data_32b155a907336bca935f63346613d73f
#
_entry.id   32b155a907336bca935f63346613d73f
#
_cell.length_a   1.000
_cell.length_b   1.000
_cell.length_c   1.000
_cell.angle_alpha   90.00
_cell.angle_beta   90.00
_cell.angle_gamma   90.00
#
_symmetry.space_group_name_H-M   'P 1'
#
loop_
_entity.id
_entity.type
_entity.pdbx_description
1 polymer ?
#
loop_
_entity_poly.entity_id
_entity_poly.type
_entity_poly.pdbx_seq_one_letter_code
_entity_poly.pdbx_strand_id
1 'polypeptide(L)'
;MQVIHTIPELREALAVHRQRGFVPTMGNLHDGHLALVKQARELVGPTGAVVASIFVNRLQFAPHEDFDTYPRTLERDCGLLEAAGCDVVFAPGEKELYPEPQSYKVLPPTELADILEGHFRPGFFTGVCTVVHKLFNIVQPTLAVFGKKDYQQLMVLRRMTAQMALPIAIHGGETRRSDEPGNEGLALSSRNGYLSAAEKAEALRLSATLKALIARWQAGER
;
A
#
# COMPACT_ATOMS: atom_id res chain seq x y z
N MET A 1 -16.41 -13.31 0.72
CA MET A 1 -15.51 -12.37 1.45
C MET A 1 -16.26 -11.68 2.58
N GLN A 2 -15.62 -11.40 3.72
CA GLN A 2 -16.23 -10.67 4.84
C GLN A 2 -15.72 -9.21 4.85
N VAL A 3 -16.60 -8.26 5.14
CA VAL A 3 -16.24 -6.85 5.38
C VAL A 3 -16.43 -6.56 6.86
N ILE A 4 -15.34 -6.16 7.53
CA ILE A 4 -15.26 -6.01 8.98
C ILE A 4 -14.80 -4.60 9.33
N HIS A 5 -15.43 -4.00 10.33
CA HIS A 5 -15.19 -2.61 10.71
C HIS A 5 -14.56 -2.45 12.09
N THR A 6 -14.59 -3.51 12.92
CA THR A 6 -14.06 -3.44 14.29
C THR A 6 -12.89 -4.40 14.51
N ILE A 7 -11.99 -4.03 15.42
CA ILE A 7 -10.81 -4.84 15.77
C ILE A 7 -11.21 -6.17 16.42
N PRO A 8 -12.18 -6.22 17.35
CA PRO A 8 -12.60 -7.48 17.96
C PRO A 8 -13.14 -8.48 16.94
N GLU A 9 -14.06 -8.06 16.05
CA GLU A 9 -14.61 -8.92 14.99
C GLU A 9 -13.53 -9.43 14.05
N LEU A 10 -12.58 -8.57 13.68
CA LEU A 10 -11.46 -8.98 12.82
C LEU A 10 -10.60 -10.06 13.48
N ARG A 11 -10.27 -9.90 14.75
CA ARG A 11 -9.47 -10.87 15.48
C ARG A 11 -10.19 -12.21 15.63
N GLU A 12 -11.50 -12.18 15.87
CA GLU A 12 -12.34 -13.39 15.91
C GLU A 12 -12.35 -14.09 14.55
N ALA A 13 -12.61 -13.39 13.46
CA ALA A 13 -12.61 -13.95 12.12
C ALA A 13 -11.26 -14.56 11.72
N LEU A 14 -10.14 -13.97 12.17
CA LEU A 14 -8.80 -14.43 11.84
C LEU A 14 -8.26 -15.50 12.79
N ALA A 15 -8.92 -15.79 13.92
CA ALA A 15 -8.41 -16.70 14.95
C ALA A 15 -8.14 -18.14 14.44
N VAL A 16 -8.91 -18.59 13.47
CA VAL A 16 -8.78 -19.94 12.88
C VAL A 16 -7.69 -20.05 11.82
N HIS A 17 -7.16 -18.93 11.33
CA HIS A 17 -6.16 -18.91 10.27
C HIS A 17 -4.74 -18.72 10.82
N ARG A 18 -3.87 -19.71 10.63
CA ARG A 18 -2.46 -19.63 11.02
C ARG A 18 -1.61 -18.83 10.04
N GLN A 19 -1.92 -18.91 8.74
CA GLN A 19 -1.26 -18.16 7.69
C GLN A 19 -2.15 -16.98 7.27
N ARG A 20 -1.63 -15.77 7.37
CA ARG A 20 -2.35 -14.54 7.05
C ARG A 20 -1.49 -13.66 6.16
N GLY A 21 -1.94 -13.46 4.92
CA GLY A 21 -1.36 -12.49 4.00
C GLY A 21 -2.08 -11.15 4.11
N PHE A 22 -1.34 -10.07 4.20
CA PHE A 22 -1.92 -8.75 4.40
C PHE A 22 -1.53 -7.76 3.30
N VAL A 23 -2.51 -7.03 2.80
CA VAL A 23 -2.34 -5.97 1.80
C VAL A 23 -3.00 -4.68 2.32
N PRO A 24 -2.24 -3.78 2.98
CA PRO A 24 -2.80 -2.50 3.42
C PRO A 24 -3.01 -1.55 2.24
N THR A 25 -4.20 -0.93 2.18
CA THR A 25 -4.57 0.06 1.16
C THR A 25 -5.32 1.25 1.76
N MET A 26 -5.47 2.30 0.97
CA MET A 26 -6.35 3.43 1.30
C MET A 26 -7.67 3.42 0.51
N GLY A 27 -7.94 2.36 -0.26
CA GLY A 27 -9.08 2.30 -1.17
C GLY A 27 -8.81 2.94 -2.53
N ASN A 28 -9.87 3.15 -3.31
CA ASN A 28 -9.83 3.54 -4.72
C ASN A 28 -8.91 2.64 -5.54
N LEU A 29 -9.22 1.35 -5.49
CA LEU A 29 -8.33 0.30 -5.97
C LEU A 29 -8.24 0.26 -7.50
N HIS A 30 -7.09 -0.20 -7.97
CA HIS A 30 -6.78 -0.47 -9.37
C HIS A 30 -6.01 -1.79 -9.48
N ASP A 31 -5.78 -2.29 -10.69
CA ASP A 31 -5.13 -3.60 -10.96
C ASP A 31 -3.76 -3.77 -10.28
N GLY A 32 -3.05 -2.67 -10.01
CA GLY A 32 -1.84 -2.70 -9.19
C GLY A 32 -2.07 -3.25 -7.78
N HIS A 33 -3.14 -2.82 -7.11
CA HIS A 33 -3.52 -3.33 -5.78
C HIS A 33 -4.00 -4.79 -5.87
N LEU A 34 -4.81 -5.12 -6.89
CA LEU A 34 -5.34 -6.46 -7.08
C LEU A 34 -4.23 -7.48 -7.34
N ALA A 35 -3.17 -7.07 -8.03
CA ALA A 35 -1.98 -7.91 -8.22
C ALA A 35 -1.27 -8.24 -6.90
N LEU A 36 -1.23 -7.29 -5.93
CA LEU A 36 -0.68 -7.55 -4.59
C LEU A 36 -1.54 -8.56 -3.81
N VAL A 37 -2.88 -8.46 -3.93
CA VAL A 37 -3.81 -9.40 -3.30
C VAL A 37 -3.64 -10.81 -3.88
N LYS A 38 -3.54 -10.94 -5.21
CA LYS A 38 -3.28 -12.22 -5.88
C LYS A 38 -1.94 -12.81 -5.44
N GLN A 39 -0.88 -12.00 -5.35
CA GLN A 39 0.42 -12.43 -4.84
C GLN A 39 0.33 -12.88 -3.36
N ALA A 40 -0.43 -12.17 -2.52
CA ALA A 40 -0.66 -12.60 -1.14
C ALA A 40 -1.37 -13.96 -1.07
N ARG A 41 -2.39 -14.18 -1.93
CA ARG A 41 -3.09 -15.47 -2.06
C ARG A 41 -2.14 -16.60 -2.46
N GLU A 42 -1.29 -16.37 -3.44
CA GLU A 42 -0.28 -17.37 -3.87
C GLU A 42 0.67 -17.75 -2.72
N LEU A 43 1.11 -16.75 -1.95
CA LEU A 43 2.06 -16.93 -0.84
C LEU A 43 1.46 -17.65 0.37
N VAL A 44 0.20 -17.37 0.73
CA VAL A 44 -0.44 -18.04 1.88
C VAL A 44 -1.10 -19.37 1.50
N GLY A 45 -1.25 -19.65 0.21
CA GLY A 45 -1.90 -20.86 -0.30
C GLY A 45 -3.41 -20.92 -0.03
N PRO A 46 -4.05 -22.06 -0.33
CA PRO A 46 -5.51 -22.18 -0.33
C PRO A 46 -6.12 -22.17 1.09
N THR A 47 -5.37 -22.51 2.12
CA THR A 47 -5.85 -22.59 3.51
C THR A 47 -5.54 -21.35 4.35
N GLY A 48 -4.69 -20.46 3.83
CA GLY A 48 -4.39 -19.18 4.48
C GLY A 48 -5.48 -18.15 4.22
N ALA A 49 -5.55 -17.12 5.06
CA ALA A 49 -6.43 -15.97 4.85
C ALA A 49 -5.69 -14.82 4.19
N VAL A 50 -6.31 -14.21 3.18
CA VAL A 50 -5.86 -12.93 2.62
C VAL A 50 -6.73 -11.80 3.17
N VAL A 51 -6.07 -10.85 3.80
CA VAL A 51 -6.70 -9.67 4.42
C VAL A 51 -6.25 -8.43 3.66
N ALA A 52 -7.18 -7.61 3.22
CA ALA A 52 -6.90 -6.26 2.77
C ALA A 52 -7.45 -5.25 3.78
N SER A 53 -6.74 -4.15 4.04
CA SER A 53 -7.36 -3.02 4.73
C SER A 53 -7.69 -1.90 3.76
N ILE A 54 -8.79 -1.19 4.05
CA ILE A 54 -9.16 0.06 3.38
C ILE A 54 -9.28 1.13 4.46
N PHE A 55 -8.24 1.96 4.59
CA PHE A 55 -8.21 3.03 5.57
C PHE A 55 -7.39 4.23 5.08
N VAL A 56 -8.04 5.38 4.92
CA VAL A 56 -7.37 6.64 4.57
C VAL A 56 -6.77 7.22 5.86
N ASN A 57 -5.45 7.14 5.98
CA ASN A 57 -4.74 7.49 7.21
C ASN A 57 -4.37 8.97 7.26
N ARG A 58 -5.06 9.75 8.09
CA ARG A 58 -4.80 11.19 8.26
C ARG A 58 -3.35 11.51 8.64
N LEU A 59 -2.67 10.65 9.40
CA LEU A 59 -1.30 10.89 9.89
C LEU A 59 -0.24 10.99 8.78
N GLN A 60 -0.54 10.53 7.57
CA GLN A 60 0.37 10.57 6.41
C GLN A 60 0.01 11.67 5.40
N PHE A 61 -0.92 12.56 5.73
CA PHE A 61 -1.29 13.70 4.89
C PHE A 61 -0.84 15.01 5.53
N ALA A 62 -0.22 15.87 4.74
CA ALA A 62 0.02 17.25 5.14
C ALA A 62 -1.30 18.06 5.07
N PRO A 63 -1.41 19.20 5.78
CA PRO A 63 -2.65 19.97 5.85
C PRO A 63 -3.21 20.45 4.50
N HIS A 64 -2.36 20.53 3.47
CA HIS A 64 -2.71 20.98 2.12
C HIS A 64 -2.91 19.84 1.11
N GLU A 65 -2.78 18.58 1.56
CA GLU A 65 -2.95 17.41 0.70
C GLU A 65 -4.41 16.95 0.60
N ASP A 66 -4.67 16.00 -0.29
CA ASP A 66 -5.99 15.55 -0.73
C ASP A 66 -6.74 14.62 0.27
N PHE A 67 -6.48 14.73 1.58
CA PHE A 67 -7.12 13.84 2.57
C PHE A 67 -8.65 13.89 2.53
N ASP A 68 -9.24 15.09 2.51
CA ASP A 68 -10.69 15.26 2.56
C ASP A 68 -11.36 14.90 1.23
N THR A 69 -10.64 15.08 0.12
CA THR A 69 -11.10 14.76 -1.25
C THR A 69 -10.63 13.39 -1.75
N TYR A 70 -9.86 12.64 -0.94
CA TYR A 70 -9.38 11.32 -1.33
C TYR A 70 -10.57 10.38 -1.64
N PRO A 71 -10.60 9.72 -2.80
CA PRO A 71 -11.75 8.92 -3.24
C PRO A 71 -12.06 7.78 -2.27
N ARG A 72 -13.33 7.67 -1.86
CA ARG A 72 -13.83 6.62 -0.99
C ARG A 72 -14.86 5.79 -1.76
N THR A 73 -14.46 4.62 -2.20
CA THR A 73 -15.17 3.72 -3.12
C THR A 73 -15.34 2.31 -2.54
N LEU A 74 -15.72 2.22 -1.25
CA LEU A 74 -15.69 0.96 -0.50
C LEU A 74 -16.44 -0.18 -1.18
N GLU A 75 -17.66 0.05 -1.64
CA GLU A 75 -18.49 -0.99 -2.27
C GLU A 75 -17.82 -1.56 -3.54
N ARG A 76 -17.37 -0.66 -4.44
CA ARG A 76 -16.64 -1.04 -5.64
C ARG A 76 -15.36 -1.80 -5.29
N ASP A 77 -14.60 -1.29 -4.32
CA ASP A 77 -13.33 -1.87 -3.90
C ASP A 77 -13.52 -3.27 -3.30
N CYS A 78 -14.59 -3.48 -2.54
CA CYS A 78 -14.94 -4.80 -2.01
C CYS A 78 -15.21 -5.81 -3.14
N GLY A 79 -15.97 -5.44 -4.17
CA GLY A 79 -16.21 -6.32 -5.33
C GLY A 79 -14.91 -6.70 -6.05
N LEU A 80 -13.99 -5.74 -6.22
CA LEU A 80 -12.67 -5.98 -6.82
C LEU A 80 -11.79 -6.91 -5.97
N LEU A 81 -11.79 -6.71 -4.66
CA LEU A 81 -11.02 -7.52 -3.71
C LEU A 81 -11.53 -8.97 -3.66
N GLU A 82 -12.85 -9.17 -3.64
CA GLU A 82 -13.46 -10.48 -3.69
C GLU A 82 -13.05 -11.25 -4.94
N ALA A 83 -13.16 -10.62 -6.10
CA ALA A 83 -12.73 -11.19 -7.39
C ALA A 83 -11.22 -11.49 -7.45
N ALA A 84 -10.40 -10.78 -6.68
CA ALA A 84 -8.95 -11.03 -6.58
C ALA A 84 -8.58 -12.12 -5.56
N GLY A 85 -9.54 -12.70 -4.84
CA GLY A 85 -9.32 -13.77 -3.86
C GLY A 85 -9.00 -13.28 -2.44
N CYS A 86 -9.46 -12.08 -2.07
CA CYS A 86 -9.43 -11.59 -0.69
C CYS A 86 -10.50 -12.31 0.15
N ASP A 87 -10.17 -12.68 1.38
CA ASP A 87 -11.12 -13.34 2.30
C ASP A 87 -11.77 -12.33 3.26
N VAL A 88 -10.99 -11.34 3.69
CA VAL A 88 -11.43 -10.35 4.68
C VAL A 88 -10.99 -8.95 4.26
N VAL A 89 -11.93 -8.03 4.24
CA VAL A 89 -11.67 -6.58 4.13
C VAL A 89 -11.85 -5.95 5.50
N PHE A 90 -10.77 -5.37 6.02
CA PHE A 90 -10.83 -4.56 7.22
C PHE A 90 -10.98 -3.08 6.84
N ALA A 91 -12.15 -2.52 7.06
CA ALA A 91 -12.48 -1.14 6.72
C ALA A 91 -12.90 -0.35 7.98
N PRO A 92 -11.96 -0.09 8.91
CA PRO A 92 -12.27 0.58 10.16
C PRO A 92 -12.58 2.07 9.95
N GLY A 93 -13.43 2.63 10.80
CA GLY A 93 -13.54 4.08 10.95
C GLY A 93 -12.32 4.69 11.67
N GLU A 94 -12.14 6.01 11.54
CA GLU A 94 -11.00 6.70 12.18
C GLU A 94 -10.98 6.49 13.71
N LYS A 95 -12.15 6.52 14.37
CA LYS A 95 -12.27 6.30 15.81
C LYS A 95 -11.93 4.89 16.26
N GLU A 96 -12.08 3.89 15.38
CA GLU A 96 -11.69 2.52 15.68
C GLU A 96 -10.16 2.37 15.74
N LEU A 97 -9.44 2.98 14.78
CA LEU A 97 -7.98 2.95 14.80
C LEU A 97 -7.37 3.99 15.75
N TYR A 98 -8.01 5.15 15.89
CA TYR A 98 -7.55 6.27 16.71
C TYR A 98 -8.66 6.75 17.63
N PRO A 99 -8.97 5.99 18.72
CA PRO A 99 -10.01 6.37 19.69
C PRO A 99 -9.67 7.66 20.44
N GLU A 100 -8.37 7.99 20.51
CA GLU A 100 -7.81 9.21 21.01
C GLU A 100 -6.70 9.74 20.07
N PRO A 101 -6.25 11.00 20.18
CA PRO A 101 -5.16 11.52 19.35
C PRO A 101 -3.90 10.67 19.47
N GLN A 102 -3.37 10.21 18.32
CA GLN A 102 -2.22 9.30 18.25
C GLN A 102 -0.92 10.02 18.68
N SER A 103 -0.54 9.85 19.93
CA SER A 103 0.67 10.43 20.51
C SER A 103 1.90 9.52 20.35
N TYR A 104 1.74 8.21 20.49
CA TYR A 104 2.80 7.23 20.22
C TYR A 104 3.01 7.08 18.72
N LYS A 105 4.23 7.29 18.25
CA LYS A 105 4.57 7.22 16.83
C LYS A 105 5.78 6.32 16.60
N VAL A 106 5.81 5.66 15.45
CA VAL A 106 6.97 4.93 14.96
C VAL A 106 7.78 5.87 14.07
N LEU A 107 8.95 6.27 14.54
CA LEU A 107 9.86 7.18 13.83
C LEU A 107 10.87 6.36 13.02
N PRO A 108 10.83 6.43 11.69
CA PRO A 108 11.86 5.83 10.85
C PRO A 108 13.16 6.64 10.90
N PRO A 109 14.33 6.03 10.62
CA PRO A 109 15.59 6.76 10.59
C PRO A 109 15.63 7.82 9.48
N THR A 110 16.19 8.99 9.79
CA THR A 110 16.19 10.18 8.92
C THR A 110 16.90 9.94 7.58
N GLU A 111 17.99 9.18 7.60
CA GLU A 111 18.74 8.83 6.38
C GLU A 111 17.92 8.03 5.35
N LEU A 112 16.80 7.44 5.76
CA LEU A 112 15.89 6.72 4.89
C LEU A 112 14.56 7.45 4.68
N ALA A 113 14.12 8.23 5.65
CA ALA A 113 12.78 8.82 5.68
C ALA A 113 12.73 10.30 5.30
N ASP A 114 13.86 11.04 5.39
CA ASP A 114 13.90 12.48 5.11
C ASP A 114 14.51 12.82 3.74
N ILE A 115 14.74 11.80 2.91
CA ILE A 115 15.19 11.94 1.51
C ILE A 115 14.04 11.67 0.55
N LEU A 116 14.19 12.02 -0.72
CA LEU A 116 13.22 11.75 -1.80
C LEU A 116 11.81 12.20 -1.40
N GLU A 117 10.83 11.28 -1.35
CA GLU A 117 9.45 11.59 -0.98
C GLU A 117 9.37 12.25 0.42
N GLY A 118 10.14 11.77 1.38
CA GLY A 118 10.13 12.31 2.74
C GLY A 118 10.69 13.74 2.84
N HIS A 119 11.61 14.12 1.92
CA HIS A 119 12.09 15.50 1.82
C HIS A 119 10.96 16.47 1.42
N PHE A 120 10.12 16.06 0.46
CA PHE A 120 9.00 16.88 -0.02
C PHE A 120 7.76 16.79 0.88
N ARG A 121 7.65 15.73 1.67
CA ARG A 121 6.52 15.44 2.57
C ARG A 121 7.02 15.14 3.99
N PRO A 122 7.52 16.14 4.74
CA PRO A 122 8.03 15.93 6.09
C PRO A 122 7.01 15.24 7.00
N GLY A 123 7.43 14.17 7.70
CA GLY A 123 6.55 13.39 8.58
C GLY A 123 5.71 12.30 7.88
N PHE A 124 5.68 12.25 6.55
CA PHE A 124 4.92 11.26 5.78
C PHE A 124 5.25 9.82 6.23
N PHE A 125 6.53 9.45 6.27
CA PHE A 125 6.92 8.10 6.65
C PHE A 125 6.71 7.79 8.13
N THR A 126 6.71 8.78 9.01
CA THR A 126 6.26 8.61 10.40
C THR A 126 4.78 8.21 10.45
N GLY A 127 3.94 8.87 9.66
CA GLY A 127 2.53 8.50 9.52
C GLY A 127 2.34 7.10 8.96
N VAL A 128 3.08 6.73 7.91
CA VAL A 128 3.05 5.39 7.29
C VAL A 128 3.51 4.32 8.28
N CYS A 129 4.66 4.48 8.91
CA CYS A 129 5.18 3.51 9.89
C CYS A 129 4.22 3.31 11.06
N THR A 130 3.63 4.39 11.56
CA THR A 130 2.71 4.34 12.69
C THR A 130 1.44 3.55 12.34
N VAL A 131 0.79 3.84 11.21
CA VAL A 131 -0.44 3.12 10.82
C VAL A 131 -0.14 1.68 10.45
N VAL A 132 0.93 1.41 9.69
CA VAL A 132 1.25 0.05 9.27
C VAL A 132 1.64 -0.82 10.48
N HIS A 133 2.43 -0.29 11.42
CA HIS A 133 2.75 -0.98 12.65
C HIS A 133 1.48 -1.29 13.47
N LYS A 134 0.56 -0.33 13.58
CA LYS A 134 -0.73 -0.55 14.25
C LYS A 134 -1.55 -1.64 13.55
N LEU A 135 -1.67 -1.59 12.23
CA LEU A 135 -2.37 -2.60 11.44
C LEU A 135 -1.72 -3.98 11.56
N PHE A 136 -0.38 -4.08 11.62
CA PHE A 136 0.33 -5.33 11.87
C PHE A 136 -0.02 -5.92 13.23
N ASN A 137 -0.13 -5.10 14.28
CA ASN A 137 -0.57 -5.57 15.60
C ASN A 137 -2.04 -5.99 15.65
N ILE A 138 -2.89 -5.41 14.79
CA ILE A 138 -4.32 -5.73 14.71
C ILE A 138 -4.53 -7.05 13.94
N VAL A 139 -3.99 -7.14 12.72
CA VAL A 139 -4.16 -8.27 11.80
C VAL A 139 -3.28 -9.46 12.19
N GLN A 140 -2.10 -9.19 12.75
CA GLN A 140 -1.07 -10.19 13.07
C GLN A 140 -0.74 -11.08 11.86
N PRO A 141 -0.33 -10.49 10.71
CA PRO A 141 -0.07 -11.26 9.51
C PRO A 141 1.24 -12.05 9.63
N THR A 142 1.35 -13.16 8.90
CA THR A 142 2.62 -13.88 8.70
C THR A 142 3.44 -13.28 7.56
N LEU A 143 2.76 -12.65 6.61
CA LEU A 143 3.39 -11.91 5.53
C LEU A 143 2.54 -10.69 5.13
N ALA A 144 3.20 -9.67 4.58
CA ALA A 144 2.53 -8.51 4.00
C ALA A 144 3.14 -8.17 2.64
N VAL A 145 2.30 -7.71 1.70
CA VAL A 145 2.71 -7.39 0.33
C VAL A 145 2.52 -5.91 0.06
N PHE A 146 3.59 -5.25 -0.39
CA PHE A 146 3.61 -3.83 -0.76
C PHE A 146 4.11 -3.66 -2.20
N GLY A 147 3.66 -2.64 -2.90
CA GLY A 147 4.09 -2.37 -4.26
C GLY A 147 5.51 -1.82 -4.34
N LYS A 148 6.32 -2.32 -5.29
CA LYS A 148 7.64 -1.74 -5.62
C LYS A 148 7.54 -0.36 -6.27
N LYS A 149 6.36 0.07 -6.68
CA LYS A 149 6.12 1.42 -7.18
C LYS A 149 6.53 2.47 -6.12
N ASP A 150 6.12 2.28 -4.88
CA ASP A 150 6.47 3.13 -3.76
C ASP A 150 7.69 2.54 -3.04
N TYR A 151 8.83 2.44 -3.77
CA TYR A 151 10.00 1.67 -3.35
C TYR A 151 10.62 2.15 -2.03
N GLN A 152 10.68 3.47 -1.82
CA GLN A 152 11.15 4.04 -0.55
C GLN A 152 10.28 3.57 0.62
N GLN A 153 8.95 3.60 0.47
CA GLN A 153 8.01 3.06 1.46
C GLN A 153 8.28 1.58 1.76
N LEU A 154 8.46 0.76 0.72
CA LEU A 154 8.79 -0.66 0.88
C LEU A 154 10.07 -0.86 1.69
N MET A 155 11.12 -0.06 1.43
CA MET A 155 12.38 -0.15 2.17
C MET A 155 12.26 0.30 3.62
N VAL A 156 11.51 1.38 3.87
CA VAL A 156 11.19 1.88 5.22
C VAL A 156 10.49 0.78 6.02
N LEU A 157 9.46 0.16 5.45
CA LEU A 157 8.66 -0.87 6.13
C LEU A 157 9.44 -2.17 6.35
N ARG A 158 10.29 -2.59 5.42
CA ARG A 158 11.19 -3.74 5.61
C ARG A 158 12.14 -3.51 6.78
N ARG A 159 12.76 -2.32 6.84
CA ARG A 159 13.68 -1.97 7.92
C ARG A 159 12.96 -1.86 9.27
N MET A 160 11.78 -1.23 9.31
CA MET A 160 10.92 -1.19 10.49
C MET A 160 10.63 -2.61 11.00
N THR A 161 10.14 -3.48 10.14
CA THR A 161 9.77 -4.86 10.49
C THR A 161 10.95 -5.64 11.07
N ALA A 162 12.12 -5.52 10.44
CA ALA A 162 13.33 -6.20 10.89
C ALA A 162 13.85 -5.66 12.24
N GLN A 163 13.96 -4.33 12.38
CA GLN A 163 14.51 -3.70 13.60
C GLN A 163 13.57 -3.80 14.80
N MET A 164 12.26 -3.87 14.57
CA MET A 164 11.26 -4.08 15.63
C MET A 164 10.98 -5.56 15.91
N ALA A 165 11.76 -6.48 15.31
CA ALA A 165 11.63 -7.93 15.48
C ALA A 165 10.20 -8.45 15.24
N LEU A 166 9.47 -7.85 14.28
CA LEU A 166 8.13 -8.32 13.93
C LEU A 166 8.25 -9.60 13.09
N PRO A 167 7.53 -10.68 13.45
CA PRO A 167 7.61 -11.97 12.75
C PRO A 167 6.79 -11.97 11.44
N ILE A 168 7.05 -10.97 10.56
CA ILE A 168 6.28 -10.71 9.36
C ILE A 168 7.22 -10.66 8.16
N ALA A 169 7.00 -11.50 7.15
CA ALA A 169 7.74 -11.46 5.89
C ALA A 169 7.20 -10.33 4.99
N ILE A 170 8.05 -9.36 4.61
CA ILE A 170 7.67 -8.25 3.73
C ILE A 170 8.03 -8.56 2.28
N HIS A 171 7.01 -8.73 1.45
CA HIS A 171 7.14 -9.00 0.02
C HIS A 171 6.91 -7.74 -0.82
N GLY A 172 7.70 -7.58 -1.90
CA GLY A 172 7.50 -6.53 -2.90
C GLY A 172 6.77 -7.08 -4.12
N GLY A 173 5.65 -6.46 -4.50
CA GLY A 173 4.95 -6.76 -5.74
C GLY A 173 5.40 -5.86 -6.88
N GLU A 174 5.44 -6.39 -8.11
CA GLU A 174 5.89 -5.64 -9.29
C GLU A 174 4.97 -4.47 -9.61
N THR A 175 5.57 -3.37 -10.11
CA THR A 175 4.81 -2.20 -10.54
C THR A 175 3.95 -2.55 -11.75
N ARG A 176 2.64 -2.51 -11.59
CA ARG A 176 1.70 -2.65 -12.71
C ARG A 176 1.61 -1.33 -13.47
N ARG A 177 1.62 -1.46 -14.80
CA ARG A 177 1.53 -0.34 -15.73
C ARG A 177 0.33 -0.53 -16.63
N SER A 178 -0.20 0.58 -17.14
CA SER A 178 -1.35 0.57 -18.05
C SER A 178 -0.98 -0.09 -19.38
N ASP A 179 -1.91 -0.89 -19.88
CA ASP A 179 -1.92 -1.47 -21.23
C ASP A 179 -2.95 -0.74 -22.13
N GLU A 180 -3.64 0.29 -21.57
CA GLU A 180 -4.65 1.05 -22.31
C GLU A 180 -4.00 1.87 -23.43
N PRO A 181 -4.62 1.86 -24.65
CA PRO A 181 -4.14 2.66 -25.77
C PRO A 181 -3.97 4.14 -25.41
N GLY A 182 -2.76 4.68 -25.64
CA GLY A 182 -2.39 6.05 -25.30
C GLY A 182 -1.94 6.28 -23.85
N ASN A 183 -1.97 5.24 -23.01
CA ASN A 183 -1.46 5.27 -21.63
C ASN A 183 -0.46 4.13 -21.36
N GLU A 184 0.02 3.45 -22.41
CA GLU A 184 0.87 2.28 -22.29
C GLU A 184 2.17 2.58 -21.54
N GLY A 185 2.38 1.85 -20.47
CA GLY A 185 3.58 2.00 -19.64
C GLY A 185 3.46 3.02 -18.51
N LEU A 186 2.34 3.76 -18.39
CA LEU A 186 2.05 4.60 -17.24
C LEU A 186 1.85 3.71 -16.00
N ALA A 187 2.56 4.00 -14.91
CA ALA A 187 2.36 3.28 -13.66
C ALA A 187 0.94 3.53 -13.13
N LEU A 188 0.24 2.46 -12.73
CA LEU A 188 -1.11 2.60 -12.18
C LEU A 188 -1.07 3.33 -10.83
N SER A 189 -1.97 4.30 -10.66
CA SER A 189 -2.11 5.12 -9.45
C SER A 189 -3.55 5.58 -9.30
N SER A 190 -4.05 5.60 -8.07
CA SER A 190 -5.35 6.18 -7.73
C SER A 190 -5.45 7.67 -8.12
N ARG A 191 -4.31 8.36 -8.21
CA ARG A 191 -4.21 9.77 -8.61
C ARG A 191 -4.14 10.01 -10.12
N ASN A 192 -4.01 8.97 -10.95
CA ASN A 192 -4.04 9.14 -12.41
C ASN A 192 -5.37 9.74 -12.93
N GLY A 193 -6.45 9.60 -12.15
CA GLY A 193 -7.73 10.23 -12.45
C GLY A 193 -7.72 11.77 -12.39
N TYR A 194 -6.73 12.37 -11.72
CA TYR A 194 -6.57 13.82 -11.63
C TYR A 194 -5.89 14.42 -12.87
N LEU A 195 -5.19 13.59 -13.67
CA LEU A 195 -4.45 14.03 -14.83
C LEU A 195 -5.35 14.22 -16.04
N SER A 196 -5.20 15.35 -16.72
CA SER A 196 -5.72 15.59 -18.07
C SER A 196 -5.06 14.67 -19.11
N ALA A 197 -5.61 14.58 -20.30
CA ALA A 197 -5.02 13.80 -21.40
C ALA A 197 -3.59 14.27 -21.74
N ALA A 198 -3.34 15.57 -21.73
CA ALA A 198 -2.01 16.13 -22.00
C ALA A 198 -1.00 15.78 -20.90
N GLU A 199 -1.41 15.84 -19.63
CA GLU A 199 -0.55 15.47 -18.49
C GLU A 199 -0.26 13.98 -18.46
N LYS A 200 -1.23 13.12 -18.84
CA LYS A 200 -0.99 11.68 -18.98
C LYS A 200 0.05 11.39 -20.06
N ALA A 201 -0.06 12.04 -21.21
CA ALA A 201 0.91 11.90 -22.30
C ALA A 201 2.33 12.33 -21.86
N GLU A 202 2.44 13.42 -21.09
CA GLU A 202 3.73 13.87 -20.55
C GLU A 202 4.27 12.88 -19.48
N ALA A 203 3.40 12.34 -18.62
CA ALA A 203 3.78 11.38 -17.59
C ALA A 203 4.38 10.08 -18.15
N LEU A 204 4.03 9.69 -19.38
CA LEU A 204 4.62 8.53 -20.08
C LEU A 204 6.13 8.68 -20.33
N ARG A 205 6.61 9.92 -20.52
CA ARG A 205 8.02 10.22 -20.78
C ARG A 205 8.93 9.78 -19.64
N LEU A 206 8.44 9.83 -18.38
CA LEU A 206 9.24 9.36 -17.23
C LEU A 206 9.64 7.88 -17.38
N SER A 207 8.68 7.01 -17.69
CA SER A 207 8.96 5.58 -17.88
C SER A 207 9.88 5.32 -19.08
N ALA A 208 9.69 6.03 -20.19
CA ALA A 208 10.53 5.91 -21.38
C ALA A 208 11.97 6.37 -21.09
N THR A 209 12.14 7.49 -20.39
CA THR A 209 13.45 8.03 -20.00
C THR A 209 14.19 7.05 -19.08
N LEU A 210 13.52 6.50 -18.06
CA LEU A 210 14.14 5.53 -17.16
C LEU A 210 14.58 4.25 -17.91
N LYS A 211 13.77 3.74 -18.83
CA LYS A 211 14.14 2.59 -19.67
C LYS A 211 15.36 2.90 -20.55
N ALA A 212 15.39 4.09 -21.17
CA ALA A 212 16.53 4.53 -21.98
C ALA A 212 17.82 4.63 -21.14
N LEU A 213 17.75 5.21 -19.94
CA LEU A 213 18.89 5.28 -19.01
C LEU A 213 19.39 3.90 -18.60
N ILE A 214 18.49 2.97 -18.30
CA ILE A 214 18.86 1.59 -17.97
C ILE A 214 19.58 0.93 -19.16
N ALA A 215 19.05 1.07 -20.36
CA ALA A 215 19.66 0.50 -21.58
C ALA A 215 21.07 1.07 -21.83
N ARG A 216 21.25 2.38 -21.68
CA ARG A 216 22.56 3.04 -21.80
C ARG A 216 23.54 2.57 -20.73
N TRP A 217 23.10 2.47 -19.49
CA TRP A 217 23.92 1.93 -18.40
C TRP A 217 24.36 0.50 -18.68
N GLN A 218 23.46 -0.37 -19.14
CA GLN A 218 23.75 -1.76 -19.50
C GLN A 218 24.72 -1.86 -20.69
N ALA A 219 24.69 -0.88 -21.61
CA ALA A 219 25.63 -0.75 -22.72
C ALA A 219 27.02 -0.23 -22.29
N GLY A 220 27.23 0.10 -21.01
CA GLY A 220 28.50 0.59 -20.47
C GLY A 220 28.71 2.11 -20.62
N GLU A 221 27.68 2.86 -21.00
CA GLU A 221 27.72 4.33 -20.97
C GLU A 221 27.71 4.82 -19.50
N ARG A 222 28.61 5.75 -19.17
CA ARG A 222 28.74 6.35 -17.83
C ARG A 222 28.43 7.83 -17.87
#